data_1e76545c150419ed7e306ace46288757
#
_entry.id   1e76545c150419ed7e306ace46288757
#
_cell.length_a   1.000
_cell.length_b   1.000
_cell.length_c   1.000
_cell.angle_alpha   90.00
_cell.angle_beta   90.00
_cell.angle_gamma   90.00
#
_symmetry.space_group_name_H-M   'P 1'
#
loop_
_entity.id
_entity.type
_entity.pdbx_description
1 polymer ?
#
loop_
_entity_poly.entity_id
_entity_poly.type
_entity_poly.pdbx_seq_one_letter_code
_entity_poly.pdbx_strand_id
1 'polypeptide(L)'
;HEYKLKLPHGDHTSNELLLHALRDFLYAVIIGSLAWVTWHGFWVYVLAACLLAEIIITLCDFVEEDRVRKLPGGERVMHSIMGIVYGAFLALLVPEMLKWSALSPGFGPAYHGFPGWVLSIIALGVFASGVRDLLASLGVKETVK
;
A
#
# COMPACT_ATOMS: atom_id res chain seq x y z
N HIS A 1 -27.47 -21.53 22.32
CA HIS A 1 -26.52 -20.47 21.99
C HIS A 1 -25.81 -20.85 20.70
N GLU A 2 -26.33 -20.41 19.56
CA GLU A 2 -25.65 -20.55 18.27
C GLU A 2 -24.48 -19.56 18.25
N TYR A 3 -23.27 -20.04 18.33
CA TYR A 3 -22.07 -19.30 17.92
C TYR A 3 -22.09 -19.19 16.40
N LYS A 4 -22.77 -18.17 15.87
CA LYS A 4 -22.51 -17.75 14.49
C LYS A 4 -21.09 -17.23 14.44
N LEU A 5 -20.16 -17.98 13.85
CA LEU A 5 -18.90 -17.46 13.40
C LEU A 5 -19.23 -16.30 12.42
N LYS A 6 -19.22 -15.08 12.93
CA LYS A 6 -19.18 -13.90 12.06
C LYS A 6 -17.81 -13.91 11.41
N LEU A 7 -17.73 -14.34 10.18
CA LEU A 7 -16.60 -14.06 9.33
C LEU A 7 -16.40 -12.53 9.29
N PRO A 8 -15.17 -12.02 9.33
CA PRO A 8 -14.89 -10.58 9.39
C PRO A 8 -15.11 -9.87 8.05
N HIS A 9 -16.22 -10.09 7.39
CA HIS A 9 -16.59 -9.52 6.09
C HIS A 9 -17.98 -8.87 6.20
N GLY A 10 -18.13 -7.85 7.05
CA GLY A 10 -19.49 -7.42 7.29
C GLY A 10 -19.84 -5.96 7.51
N ASP A 11 -18.88 -5.07 7.77
CA ASP A 11 -19.22 -3.67 8.08
C ASP A 11 -18.26 -2.62 7.49
N HIS A 12 -17.58 -2.94 6.37
CA HIS A 12 -16.78 -1.94 5.65
C HIS A 12 -17.69 -1.01 4.86
N THR A 13 -17.49 0.29 5.02
CA THR A 13 -18.18 1.27 4.19
C THR A 13 -17.56 1.32 2.79
N SER A 14 -18.36 1.74 1.80
CA SER A 14 -17.84 1.92 0.42
C SER A 14 -16.65 2.86 0.36
N ASN A 15 -16.61 3.89 1.22
CA ASN A 15 -15.49 4.84 1.30
C ASN A 15 -14.22 4.20 1.86
N GLU A 16 -14.34 3.37 2.91
CA GLU A 16 -13.21 2.62 3.48
C GLU A 16 -12.59 1.69 2.43
N LEU A 17 -13.41 0.90 1.72
CA LEU A 17 -12.93 0.03 0.64
C LEU A 17 -12.27 0.80 -0.51
N LEU A 18 -12.76 2.00 -0.83
CA LEU A 18 -12.15 2.84 -1.86
C LEU A 18 -10.79 3.38 -1.41
N LEU A 19 -10.65 3.81 -0.15
CA LEU A 19 -9.36 4.25 0.42
C LEU A 19 -8.35 3.10 0.44
N HIS A 20 -8.78 1.88 0.84
CA HIS A 20 -7.95 0.68 0.78
C HIS A 20 -7.46 0.41 -0.66
N ALA A 21 -8.36 0.44 -1.63
CA ALA A 21 -8.02 0.21 -3.04
C ALA A 21 -7.02 1.25 -3.57
N LEU A 22 -7.23 2.54 -3.27
CA LEU A 22 -6.32 3.61 -3.69
C LEU A 22 -4.94 3.46 -3.08
N ARG A 23 -4.86 3.15 -1.78
CA ARG A 23 -3.61 2.86 -1.08
C ARG A 23 -2.88 1.68 -1.73
N ASP A 24 -3.58 0.59 -1.94
CA ASP A 24 -3.02 -0.63 -2.51
C ASP A 24 -2.47 -0.41 -3.93
N PHE A 25 -3.17 0.36 -4.76
CA PHE A 25 -2.65 0.72 -6.09
C PHE A 25 -1.38 1.57 -6.02
N LEU A 26 -1.31 2.55 -5.09
CA LEU A 26 -0.09 3.32 -4.90
C LEU A 26 1.06 2.46 -4.40
N TYR A 27 0.84 1.57 -3.45
CA TYR A 27 1.85 0.60 -2.99
C TYR A 27 2.33 -0.30 -4.13
N ALA A 28 1.42 -0.83 -4.94
CA ALA A 28 1.77 -1.69 -6.06
C ALA A 28 2.68 -0.95 -7.07
N VAL A 29 2.38 0.31 -7.38
CA VAL A 29 3.20 1.15 -8.27
C VAL A 29 4.56 1.45 -7.64
N ILE A 30 4.59 1.88 -6.38
CA ILE A 30 5.85 2.23 -5.69
C ILE A 30 6.74 1.00 -5.56
N ILE A 31 6.25 -0.08 -4.94
CA ILE A 31 7.04 -1.30 -4.68
C ILE A 31 7.41 -1.98 -6.00
N GLY A 32 6.47 -2.10 -6.94
CA GLY A 32 6.71 -2.73 -8.23
C GLY A 32 7.72 -1.97 -9.08
N SER A 33 7.68 -0.62 -9.09
CA SER A 33 8.68 0.17 -9.79
C SER A 33 10.05 0.08 -9.11
N LEU A 34 10.13 0.23 -7.80
CA LEU A 34 11.38 0.16 -7.04
C LEU A 34 12.05 -1.23 -7.10
N ALA A 35 11.29 -2.29 -7.38
CA ALA A 35 11.84 -3.62 -7.57
C ALA A 35 12.83 -3.70 -8.75
N TRP A 36 12.64 -2.87 -9.78
CA TRP A 36 13.40 -2.97 -11.03
C TRP A 36 13.94 -1.65 -11.57
N VAL A 37 13.50 -0.52 -11.00
CA VAL A 37 13.78 0.81 -11.54
C VAL A 37 14.21 1.76 -10.44
N THR A 38 15.23 2.56 -10.72
CA THR A 38 15.61 3.74 -9.94
C THR A 38 15.09 5.00 -10.63
N TRP A 39 14.65 5.98 -9.86
CA TRP A 39 14.02 7.21 -10.32
C TRP A 39 15.04 8.35 -10.25
N HIS A 40 15.40 8.95 -11.39
CA HIS A 40 16.50 9.94 -11.43
C HIS A 40 16.00 11.35 -11.67
N GLY A 41 16.80 12.32 -11.18
CA GLY A 41 16.55 13.74 -11.36
C GLY A 41 15.18 14.17 -10.82
N PHE A 42 14.39 14.89 -11.62
CA PHE A 42 13.08 15.37 -11.18
C PHE A 42 12.05 14.23 -10.91
N TRP A 43 12.25 13.04 -11.47
CA TRP A 43 11.36 11.90 -11.23
C TRP A 43 11.37 11.44 -9.75
N VAL A 44 12.45 11.76 -9.02
CA VAL A 44 12.48 11.53 -7.57
C VAL A 44 11.38 12.30 -6.84
N TYR A 45 11.07 13.51 -7.30
CA TYR A 45 9.99 14.30 -6.69
C TYR A 45 8.61 13.73 -6.99
N VAL A 46 8.45 13.09 -8.16
CA VAL A 46 7.22 12.34 -8.48
C VAL A 46 7.08 11.14 -7.54
N LEU A 47 8.16 10.38 -7.34
CA LEU A 47 8.17 9.28 -6.36
C LEU A 47 7.86 9.79 -4.95
N ALA A 48 8.48 10.89 -4.53
CA ALA A 48 8.21 11.50 -3.22
C ALA A 48 6.76 11.95 -3.08
N ALA A 49 6.15 12.49 -4.14
CA ALA A 49 4.73 12.86 -4.14
C ALA A 49 3.82 11.62 -4.02
N CYS A 50 4.17 10.51 -4.70
CA CYS A 50 3.43 9.25 -4.57
C CYS A 50 3.53 8.69 -3.13
N LEU A 51 4.73 8.70 -2.53
CA LEU A 51 4.93 8.28 -1.15
C LEU A 51 4.15 9.16 -0.16
N LEU A 52 4.15 10.48 -0.37
CA LEU A 52 3.39 11.40 0.47
C LEU A 52 1.88 11.17 0.33
N ALA A 53 1.39 10.99 -0.89
CA ALA A 53 -0.02 10.71 -1.14
C ALA A 53 -0.45 9.40 -0.48
N GLU A 54 0.38 8.36 -0.55
CA GLU A 54 0.15 7.07 0.10
C GLU A 54 0.06 7.24 1.62
N ILE A 55 0.99 7.96 2.26
CA ILE A 55 0.97 8.24 3.70
C ILE A 55 -0.33 8.96 4.08
N ILE A 56 -0.73 9.99 3.32
CA ILE A 56 -1.95 10.73 3.61
C ILE A 56 -3.18 9.81 3.50
N ILE A 57 -3.26 8.99 2.46
CA ILE A 57 -4.38 8.05 2.27
C ILE A 57 -4.41 7.04 3.42
N THR A 58 -3.27 6.48 3.82
CA THR A 58 -3.16 5.54 4.94
C THR A 58 -3.63 6.18 6.26
N LEU A 59 -3.25 7.42 6.51
CA LEU A 59 -3.72 8.13 7.70
C LEU A 59 -5.22 8.42 7.66
N CYS A 60 -5.76 8.79 6.51
CA CYS A 60 -7.21 8.97 6.32
C CYS A 60 -7.97 7.66 6.53
N ASP A 61 -7.42 6.56 6.03
CA ASP A 61 -7.97 5.22 6.18
C ASP A 61 -8.06 4.82 7.65
N PHE A 62 -7.00 4.99 8.43
CA PHE A 62 -7.00 4.72 9.86
C PHE A 62 -8.03 5.56 10.64
N VAL A 63 -8.20 6.83 10.26
CA VAL A 63 -9.20 7.71 10.87
C VAL A 63 -10.62 7.22 10.52
N GLU A 64 -10.86 6.81 9.28
CA GLU A 64 -12.17 6.32 8.86
C GLU A 64 -12.51 4.99 9.52
N GLU A 65 -11.56 4.06 9.60
CA GLU A 65 -11.73 2.79 10.33
C GLU A 65 -12.12 3.03 11.80
N ASP A 66 -11.43 3.93 12.51
CA ASP A 66 -11.71 4.21 13.94
C ASP A 66 -13.07 4.90 14.14
N ARG A 67 -13.57 5.63 13.12
CA ARG A 67 -14.91 6.23 13.12
C ARG A 67 -16.03 5.21 12.92
N VAL A 68 -15.81 4.21 12.09
CA VAL A 68 -16.83 3.25 11.68
C VAL A 68 -16.95 2.10 12.69
N ARG A 69 -15.84 1.65 13.23
CA ARG A 69 -15.80 0.52 14.16
C ARG A 69 -14.67 0.61 15.17
N LYS A 70 -14.87 0.01 16.33
CA LYS A 70 -13.77 -0.14 17.31
C LYS A 70 -12.83 -1.24 16.84
N LEU A 71 -11.59 -0.86 16.50
CA LEU A 71 -10.57 -1.81 16.05
C LEU A 71 -10.23 -2.85 17.13
N PRO A 72 -10.23 -4.13 16.78
CA PRO A 72 -9.72 -5.21 17.63
C PRO A 72 -8.23 -4.99 17.98
N GLY A 73 -7.82 -5.48 19.17
CA GLY A 73 -6.43 -5.31 19.62
C GLY A 73 -5.39 -5.86 18.64
N GLY A 74 -5.68 -6.97 17.95
CA GLY A 74 -4.79 -7.55 16.95
C GLY A 74 -4.56 -6.64 15.73
N GLU A 75 -5.60 -6.00 15.24
CA GLU A 75 -5.50 -5.04 14.11
C GLU A 75 -4.66 -3.83 14.49
N ARG A 76 -4.84 -3.27 15.70
CA ARG A 76 -4.00 -2.17 16.19
C ARG A 76 -2.52 -2.53 16.24
N VAL A 77 -2.20 -3.73 16.70
CA VAL A 77 -0.82 -4.23 16.72
C VAL A 77 -0.28 -4.35 15.30
N MET A 78 -1.06 -4.91 14.37
CA MET A 78 -0.66 -5.02 12.96
C MET A 78 -0.41 -3.65 12.32
N HIS A 79 -1.29 -2.67 12.52
CA HIS A 79 -1.10 -1.29 12.04
C HIS A 79 0.17 -0.67 12.61
N SER A 80 0.46 -0.89 13.90
CA SER A 80 1.68 -0.41 14.53
C SER A 80 2.94 -1.04 13.92
N ILE A 81 2.92 -2.36 13.70
CA ILE A 81 4.04 -3.08 13.06
C ILE A 81 4.24 -2.60 11.62
N MET A 82 3.16 -2.45 10.85
CA MET A 82 3.24 -1.93 9.47
C MET A 82 3.84 -0.53 9.45
N GLY A 83 3.42 0.36 10.36
CA GLY A 83 3.99 1.71 10.49
C GLY A 83 5.48 1.70 10.80
N ILE A 84 5.94 0.83 11.70
CA ILE A 84 7.37 0.67 12.03
C ILE A 84 8.16 0.17 10.81
N VAL A 85 7.67 -0.87 10.12
CA VAL A 85 8.31 -1.43 8.92
C VAL A 85 8.36 -0.39 7.81
N TYR A 86 7.27 0.34 7.60
CA TYR A 86 7.21 1.39 6.58
C TYR A 86 8.15 2.56 6.92
N GLY A 87 8.23 2.96 8.19
CA GLY A 87 9.20 3.97 8.63
C GLY A 87 10.65 3.55 8.39
N ALA A 88 10.98 2.28 8.67
CA ALA A 88 12.30 1.72 8.36
C ALA A 88 12.58 1.71 6.84
N PHE A 89 11.60 1.34 6.02
CA PHE A 89 11.69 1.40 4.57
C PHE A 89 12.00 2.84 4.09
N LEU A 90 11.27 3.83 4.58
CA LEU A 90 11.51 5.24 4.23
C LEU A 90 12.88 5.71 4.68
N ALA A 91 13.33 5.32 5.88
CA ALA A 91 14.65 5.67 6.39
C ALA A 91 15.79 5.14 5.52
N LEU A 92 15.59 4.01 4.86
CA LEU A 92 16.56 3.44 3.90
C LEU A 92 16.41 4.05 2.50
N LEU A 93 15.17 4.33 2.06
CA LEU A 93 14.90 4.84 0.72
C LEU A 93 15.29 6.31 0.54
N VAL A 94 15.01 7.18 1.53
CA VAL A 94 15.26 8.62 1.41
C VAL A 94 16.70 8.96 1.08
N PRO A 95 17.74 8.37 1.72
CA PRO A 95 19.13 8.60 1.33
C PRO A 95 19.44 8.21 -0.11
N GLU A 96 18.84 7.14 -0.63
CA GLU A 96 19.01 6.74 -2.03
C GLU A 96 18.31 7.72 -2.98
N MET A 97 17.10 8.18 -2.64
CA MET A 97 16.39 9.21 -3.41
C MET A 97 17.21 10.50 -3.50
N LEU A 98 17.90 10.91 -2.45
CA LEU A 98 18.78 12.08 -2.47
C LEU A 98 19.95 11.89 -3.45
N LYS A 99 20.54 10.70 -3.53
CA LYS A 99 21.57 10.37 -4.53
C LYS A 99 20.98 10.40 -5.95
N TRP A 100 19.81 9.80 -6.15
CA TRP A 100 19.16 9.75 -7.45
C TRP A 100 18.72 11.13 -7.96
N SER A 101 18.36 12.04 -7.06
CA SER A 101 17.97 13.41 -7.43
C SER A 101 19.10 14.20 -8.09
N ALA A 102 20.36 13.86 -7.81
CA ALA A 102 21.55 14.47 -8.41
C ALA A 102 21.90 13.92 -9.81
N LEU A 103 21.22 12.84 -10.26
CA LEU A 103 21.45 12.25 -11.57
C LEU A 103 20.61 12.97 -12.65
N SER A 104 21.02 12.78 -13.92
CA SER A 104 20.21 13.26 -15.06
C SER A 104 18.81 12.68 -15.03
N PRO A 105 17.77 13.47 -15.35
CA PRO A 105 16.39 12.99 -15.32
C PRO A 105 16.18 11.75 -16.17
N GLY A 106 15.54 10.72 -15.61
CA GLY A 106 15.28 9.46 -16.29
C GLY A 106 15.03 8.32 -15.32
N PHE A 107 15.12 7.11 -15.85
CA PHE A 107 14.98 5.87 -15.09
C PHE A 107 16.21 5.00 -15.32
N GLY A 108 16.76 4.42 -14.25
CA GLY A 108 17.84 3.46 -14.31
C GLY A 108 17.39 2.06 -13.89
N PRO A 109 18.11 1.01 -14.34
CA PRO A 109 17.80 -0.33 -13.85
C PRO A 109 18.22 -0.50 -12.38
N ALA A 110 17.36 -1.14 -11.59
CA ALA A 110 17.69 -1.59 -10.24
C ALA A 110 17.89 -3.11 -10.24
N TYR A 111 19.03 -3.57 -9.72
CA TYR A 111 19.32 -4.99 -9.61
C TYR A 111 19.37 -5.40 -8.14
N HIS A 112 18.28 -5.95 -7.66
CA HIS A 112 18.16 -6.44 -6.29
C HIS A 112 18.30 -7.96 -6.18
N GLY A 113 18.52 -8.67 -7.29
CA GLY A 113 18.56 -10.12 -7.29
C GLY A 113 17.25 -10.75 -6.79
N PHE A 114 17.34 -11.72 -5.88
CA PHE A 114 16.18 -12.38 -5.29
C PHE A 114 15.18 -11.41 -4.61
N PRO A 115 15.61 -10.39 -3.82
CA PRO A 115 14.69 -9.39 -3.28
C PRO A 115 13.82 -8.67 -4.30
N GLY A 116 14.29 -8.41 -5.52
CA GLY A 116 13.48 -7.80 -6.58
C GLY A 116 12.27 -8.67 -6.96
N TRP A 117 12.43 -9.99 -7.03
CA TRP A 117 11.34 -10.92 -7.27
C TRP A 117 10.35 -10.95 -6.12
N VAL A 118 10.84 -10.93 -4.86
CA VAL A 118 9.98 -10.85 -3.68
C VAL A 118 9.13 -9.59 -3.70
N LEU A 119 9.73 -8.42 -3.98
CA LEU A 119 9.02 -7.15 -4.12
C LEU A 119 7.98 -7.21 -5.24
N SER A 120 8.28 -7.86 -6.37
CA SER A 120 7.33 -8.03 -7.47
C SER A 120 6.12 -8.87 -7.07
N ILE A 121 6.33 -9.97 -6.33
CA ILE A 121 5.24 -10.82 -5.83
C ILE A 121 4.37 -10.04 -4.84
N ILE A 122 5.00 -9.26 -3.94
CA ILE A 122 4.29 -8.39 -3.00
C ILE A 122 3.46 -7.36 -3.77
N ALA A 123 4.05 -6.67 -4.75
CA ALA A 123 3.35 -5.67 -5.57
C ALA A 123 2.13 -6.26 -6.30
N LEU A 124 2.28 -7.46 -6.87
CA LEU A 124 1.16 -8.17 -7.52
C LEU A 124 0.07 -8.55 -6.52
N GLY A 125 0.44 -9.03 -5.33
CA GLY A 125 -0.51 -9.37 -4.27
C GLY A 125 -1.30 -8.15 -3.79
N VAL A 126 -0.62 -7.04 -3.55
CA VAL A 126 -1.23 -5.77 -3.15
C VAL A 126 -2.12 -5.21 -4.27
N PHE A 127 -1.68 -5.27 -5.53
CA PHE A 127 -2.50 -4.89 -6.67
C PHE A 127 -3.80 -5.70 -6.76
N ALA A 128 -3.72 -7.02 -6.60
CA ALA A 128 -4.90 -7.89 -6.60
C ALA A 128 -5.85 -7.58 -5.44
N SER A 129 -5.32 -7.25 -4.25
CA SER A 129 -6.10 -6.77 -3.11
C SER A 129 -6.83 -5.47 -3.46
N GLY A 130 -6.15 -4.48 -4.03
CA GLY A 130 -6.75 -3.22 -4.45
C GLY A 130 -7.88 -3.40 -5.48
N VAL A 131 -7.70 -4.31 -6.45
CA VAL A 131 -8.77 -4.65 -7.41
C VAL A 131 -9.98 -5.25 -6.69
N ARG A 132 -9.76 -6.20 -5.78
CA ARG A 132 -10.82 -6.82 -4.98
C ARG A 132 -11.62 -5.76 -4.20
N ASP A 133 -10.94 -4.86 -3.51
CA ASP A 133 -11.57 -3.85 -2.65
C ASP A 133 -12.29 -2.78 -3.49
N LEU A 134 -11.74 -2.41 -4.66
CA LEU A 134 -12.42 -1.55 -5.61
C LEU A 134 -13.72 -2.19 -6.12
N LEU A 135 -13.68 -3.46 -6.53
CA LEU A 135 -14.88 -4.16 -6.99
C LEU A 135 -15.93 -4.29 -5.88
N ALA A 136 -15.49 -4.53 -4.64
CA ALA A 136 -16.38 -4.58 -3.48
C ALA A 136 -17.01 -3.21 -3.21
N SER A 137 -16.24 -2.11 -3.31
CA SER A 137 -16.74 -0.74 -3.14
C SER A 137 -17.82 -0.37 -4.18
N LEU A 138 -17.71 -0.92 -5.39
CA LEU A 138 -18.68 -0.72 -6.48
C LEU A 138 -19.92 -1.64 -6.36
N GLY A 139 -20.01 -2.46 -5.29
CA GLY A 139 -21.14 -3.35 -5.05
C GLY A 139 -21.19 -4.58 -5.96
N VAL A 140 -20.09 -4.91 -6.63
CA VAL A 140 -19.93 -6.15 -7.40
C VAL A 140 -19.77 -7.30 -6.40
N LYS A 141 -20.86 -7.99 -6.08
CA LYS A 141 -20.81 -9.22 -5.28
C LYS A 141 -20.07 -10.28 -6.09
N GLU A 142 -18.92 -10.73 -5.60
CA GLU A 142 -18.31 -11.96 -6.09
C GLU A 142 -19.31 -13.11 -5.92
N THR A 143 -19.87 -13.57 -7.02
CA THR A 143 -20.60 -14.85 -7.07
C THR A 143 -19.54 -15.96 -7.07
N VAL A 144 -18.97 -16.25 -5.91
CA VAL A 144 -18.19 -17.47 -5.73
C VAL A 144 -19.21 -18.62 -5.68
N LYS A 145 -19.23 -19.41 -6.74
CA LYS A 145 -19.88 -20.73 -6.77
C LYS A 145 -18.99 -21.78 -6.13
#